data_23f7b8eed0d52bcda8231a936f52c58b
#
_entry.id   23f7b8eed0d52bcda8231a936f52c58b
#
_cell.length_a   1.000
_cell.length_b   1.000
_cell.length_c   1.000
_cell.angle_alpha   90.00
_cell.angle_beta   90.00
_cell.angle_gamma   90.00
#
_symmetry.space_group_name_H-M   'P 1'
#
loop_
_entity.id
_entity.type
_entity.pdbx_description
1 polymer ?
#
loop_
_entity_poly.entity_id
_entity_poly.type
_entity_poly.pdbx_seq_one_letter_code
_entity_poly.pdbx_strand_id
1 'polypeptide(L)'
;MFYTKKEIALRVGYLFVSAALAGSVGGLLAYGIGFMDGVAGQSGWRWIMIIEGLPSVVLGVIVYFWLADEPDTAYYLSQKERDLMVVRKRRQIGHTSSSDFLHKEDVIKALKDWKVWAFACGQFGADTMLYGYSTFLPTIIKGLGQWSTAETQALTVPCYALGAVTYLIVASISDRVQKRALAVVPFAVISIVGYGILIADVSPGVHFFACFLVAMGLYVSVGIPLAWLPSSKSHPVLFLPSHSRF
;
A
#
# COMPACT_ATOMS: atom_id res chain seq x y z
N MET A 1 -5.72 17.97 -4.99
CA MET A 1 -4.64 17.12 -4.42
C MET A 1 -3.95 17.87 -3.30
N PHE A 2 -3.88 17.27 -2.11
CA PHE A 2 -3.24 17.88 -0.93
C PHE A 2 -1.71 17.68 -0.89
N TYR A 3 -1.16 16.70 -1.59
CA TYR A 3 0.26 16.32 -1.53
C TYR A 3 0.97 16.43 -2.87
N THR A 4 2.29 16.70 -2.81
CA THR A 4 3.15 16.79 -3.98
C THR A 4 3.64 15.40 -4.41
N LYS A 5 4.06 15.28 -5.68
CA LYS A 5 4.64 14.03 -6.22
C LYS A 5 5.85 13.53 -5.44
N LYS A 6 6.59 14.44 -4.79
CA LYS A 6 7.76 14.11 -3.97
C LYS A 6 7.41 13.54 -2.60
N GLU A 7 6.18 13.75 -2.14
CA GLU A 7 5.70 13.34 -0.81
C GLU A 7 4.77 12.12 -0.86
N ILE A 8 4.35 11.70 -2.06
CA ILE A 8 3.28 10.72 -2.23
C ILE A 8 3.69 9.33 -1.75
N ALA A 9 4.97 8.92 -1.93
CA ALA A 9 5.41 7.59 -1.53
C ALA A 9 5.39 7.42 -0.01
N LEU A 10 5.80 8.43 0.75
CA LEU A 10 5.72 8.39 2.21
C LEU A 10 4.26 8.37 2.70
N ARG A 11 3.35 9.08 2.02
CA ARG A 11 1.92 9.09 2.38
C ARG A 11 1.23 7.76 2.07
N VAL A 12 1.52 7.18 0.92
CA VAL A 12 1.15 5.80 0.60
C VAL A 12 1.76 4.84 1.63
N GLY A 13 2.97 5.15 2.14
CA GLY A 13 3.62 4.42 3.20
C GLY A 13 2.80 4.33 4.49
N TYR A 14 2.20 5.41 4.91
CA TYR A 14 1.33 5.38 6.10
C TYR A 14 0.12 4.47 5.91
N LEU A 15 -0.44 4.41 4.69
CA LEU A 15 -1.50 3.46 4.35
C LEU A 15 -1.03 2.01 4.48
N PHE A 16 0.16 1.69 3.96
CA PHE A 16 0.72 0.34 4.06
C PHE A 16 1.10 -0.05 5.50
N VAL A 17 1.57 0.90 6.29
CA VAL A 17 1.82 0.67 7.73
C VAL A 17 0.52 0.37 8.47
N SER A 18 -0.57 1.09 8.17
CA SER A 18 -1.87 0.78 8.77
C SER A 18 -2.39 -0.60 8.37
N ALA A 19 -2.17 -1.03 7.12
CA ALA A 19 -2.49 -2.38 6.67
C ALA A 19 -1.64 -3.44 7.38
N ALA A 20 -0.34 -3.18 7.59
CA ALA A 20 0.53 -4.08 8.35
C ALA A 20 0.11 -4.18 9.83
N LEU A 21 -0.26 -3.07 10.45
CA LEU A 21 -0.82 -3.05 11.81
C LEU A 21 -2.13 -3.83 11.88
N ALA A 22 -3.02 -3.66 10.91
CA ALA A 22 -4.26 -4.43 10.82
C ALA A 22 -3.98 -5.93 10.70
N GLY A 23 -3.02 -6.34 9.85
CA GLY A 23 -2.59 -7.75 9.75
C GLY A 23 -1.99 -8.28 11.04
N SER A 24 -1.21 -7.47 11.75
CA SER A 24 -0.60 -7.86 13.04
C SER A 24 -1.64 -8.09 14.15
N VAL A 25 -2.64 -7.20 14.21
CA VAL A 25 -3.63 -7.18 15.32
C VAL A 25 -4.85 -8.03 14.98
N GLY A 26 -5.23 -8.09 13.69
CA GLY A 26 -6.45 -8.77 13.23
C GLY A 26 -6.51 -10.24 13.63
N GLY A 27 -5.40 -10.97 13.48
CA GLY A 27 -5.34 -12.37 13.89
C GLY A 27 -5.52 -12.59 15.40
N LEU A 28 -4.95 -11.70 16.21
CA LEU A 28 -5.12 -11.73 17.67
C LEU A 28 -6.54 -11.31 18.08
N LEU A 29 -7.12 -10.33 17.41
CA LEU A 29 -8.51 -9.91 17.60
C LEU A 29 -9.48 -11.06 17.24
N ALA A 30 -9.31 -11.67 16.06
CA ALA A 30 -10.13 -12.77 15.61
C ALA A 30 -10.05 -13.96 16.59
N TYR A 31 -8.86 -14.25 17.13
CA TYR A 31 -8.70 -15.24 18.18
C TYR A 31 -9.48 -14.87 19.45
N GLY A 32 -9.34 -13.62 19.94
CA GLY A 32 -10.05 -13.13 21.11
C GLY A 32 -11.58 -13.15 20.94
N ILE A 33 -12.05 -12.69 19.77
CA ILE A 33 -13.49 -12.69 19.45
C ILE A 33 -14.03 -14.11 19.28
N GLY A 34 -13.20 -15.08 18.87
CA GLY A 34 -13.57 -16.49 18.76
C GLY A 34 -14.12 -17.09 20.05
N PHE A 35 -13.73 -16.60 21.23
CA PHE A 35 -14.32 -17.00 22.51
C PHE A 35 -15.78 -16.59 22.71
N MET A 36 -16.29 -15.71 21.83
CA MET A 36 -17.71 -15.32 21.85
C MET A 36 -18.60 -16.30 21.06
N ASP A 37 -18.06 -17.44 20.62
CA ASP A 37 -18.85 -18.46 19.93
C ASP A 37 -20.00 -18.96 20.84
N GLY A 38 -21.23 -18.99 20.30
CA GLY A 38 -22.44 -19.32 21.04
C GLY A 38 -23.07 -18.17 21.82
N VAL A 39 -22.40 -17.04 22.02
CA VAL A 39 -23.01 -15.86 22.69
C VAL A 39 -24.18 -15.34 21.87
N ALA A 40 -25.32 -15.11 22.52
CA ALA A 40 -26.59 -14.72 21.90
C ALA A 40 -27.03 -15.66 20.76
N GLY A 41 -26.63 -16.93 20.79
CA GLY A 41 -26.95 -17.93 19.77
C GLY A 41 -26.24 -17.72 18.42
N GLN A 42 -25.21 -16.88 18.38
CA GLN A 42 -24.47 -16.56 17.16
C GLN A 42 -23.13 -17.29 17.11
N SER A 43 -22.74 -17.73 15.90
CA SER A 43 -21.42 -18.34 15.67
C SER A 43 -20.30 -17.30 15.79
N GLY A 44 -19.12 -17.70 16.26
CA GLY A 44 -17.97 -16.81 16.50
C GLY A 44 -17.56 -15.98 15.28
N TRP A 45 -17.62 -16.53 14.05
CA TRP A 45 -17.30 -15.79 12.83
C TRP A 45 -18.24 -14.59 12.58
N ARG A 46 -19.49 -14.66 13.05
CA ARG A 46 -20.44 -13.52 12.93
C ARG A 46 -20.02 -12.37 13.83
N TRP A 47 -19.53 -12.69 15.03
CA TRP A 47 -19.00 -11.69 15.95
C TRP A 47 -17.77 -11.00 15.38
N ILE A 48 -16.88 -11.72 14.69
CA ILE A 48 -15.72 -11.12 13.99
C ILE A 48 -16.22 -10.07 12.99
N MET A 49 -17.17 -10.44 12.12
CA MET A 49 -17.73 -9.51 11.12
C MET A 49 -18.40 -8.28 11.74
N ILE A 50 -19.12 -8.46 12.85
CA ILE A 50 -19.80 -7.35 13.54
C ILE A 50 -18.78 -6.41 14.20
N ILE A 51 -17.84 -6.97 14.96
CA ILE A 51 -16.90 -6.18 15.77
C ILE A 51 -15.87 -5.48 14.89
N GLU A 52 -15.40 -6.11 13.81
CA GLU A 52 -14.47 -5.50 12.87
C GLU A 52 -15.17 -4.59 11.86
N GLY A 53 -16.41 -4.90 11.49
CA GLY A 53 -17.17 -4.09 10.52
C GLY A 53 -17.75 -2.81 11.13
N LEU A 54 -18.21 -2.84 12.38
CA LEU A 54 -18.86 -1.69 13.01
C LEU A 54 -17.96 -0.43 13.10
N PRO A 55 -16.68 -0.52 13.49
CA PRO A 55 -15.77 0.62 13.43
C PRO A 55 -15.62 1.21 12.03
N SER A 56 -15.61 0.36 10.98
CA SER A 56 -15.52 0.83 9.59
C SER A 56 -16.73 1.65 9.18
N VAL A 57 -17.94 1.26 9.60
CA VAL A 57 -19.18 2.02 9.35
C VAL A 57 -19.13 3.37 10.09
N VAL A 58 -18.73 3.36 11.36
CA VAL A 58 -18.59 4.59 12.16
C VAL A 58 -17.57 5.54 11.53
N LEU A 59 -16.40 5.02 11.15
CA LEU A 59 -15.38 5.81 10.46
C LEU A 59 -15.87 6.33 9.11
N GLY A 60 -16.65 5.54 8.36
CA GLY A 60 -17.27 5.98 7.10
C GLY A 60 -18.17 7.20 7.29
N VAL A 61 -19.00 7.18 8.33
CA VAL A 61 -19.85 8.33 8.69
C VAL A 61 -19.01 9.55 9.08
N ILE A 62 -17.97 9.36 9.89
CA ILE A 62 -17.06 10.44 10.29
C ILE A 62 -16.37 11.04 9.07
N VAL A 63 -15.83 10.21 8.18
CA VAL A 63 -15.15 10.65 6.95
C VAL A 63 -16.11 11.43 6.06
N TYR A 64 -17.34 10.96 5.89
CA TYR A 64 -18.36 11.65 5.07
C TYR A 64 -18.61 13.09 5.52
N PHE A 65 -18.68 13.34 6.82
CA PHE A 65 -18.94 14.68 7.35
C PHE A 65 -17.68 15.52 7.57
N TRP A 66 -16.53 14.89 7.77
CA TRP A 66 -15.33 15.60 8.22
C TRP A 66 -14.23 15.71 7.17
N LEU A 67 -14.21 14.83 6.14
CA LEU A 67 -13.18 14.89 5.13
C LEU A 67 -13.58 15.87 4.02
N ALA A 68 -12.74 16.88 3.78
CA ALA A 68 -12.96 17.80 2.68
C ALA A 68 -12.48 17.18 1.36
N ASP A 69 -13.27 17.28 0.31
CA ASP A 69 -12.96 16.75 -1.03
C ASP A 69 -11.79 17.51 -1.68
N GLU A 70 -11.76 18.83 -1.51
CA GLU A 70 -10.75 19.70 -2.07
C GLU A 70 -10.13 20.66 -1.03
N PRO A 71 -8.87 21.12 -1.26
CA PRO A 71 -8.26 22.11 -0.38
C PRO A 71 -9.06 23.41 -0.26
N ASP A 72 -9.79 23.78 -1.32
CA ASP A 72 -10.57 25.03 -1.39
C ASP A 72 -11.82 24.98 -0.49
N THR A 73 -12.38 23.79 -0.29
CA THR A 73 -13.56 23.56 0.55
C THR A 73 -13.21 23.10 1.97
N ALA A 74 -11.91 22.87 2.25
CA ALA A 74 -11.45 22.37 3.53
C ALA A 74 -11.69 23.39 4.64
N TYR A 75 -12.66 23.12 5.52
CA TYR A 75 -13.03 24.00 6.65
C TYR A 75 -11.93 24.19 7.68
N TYR A 76 -11.00 23.24 7.79
CA TYR A 76 -9.87 23.25 8.73
C TYR A 76 -8.66 24.08 8.24
N LEU A 77 -8.70 24.58 7.00
CA LEU A 77 -7.65 25.43 6.43
C LEU A 77 -8.06 26.91 6.53
N SER A 78 -7.13 27.75 6.98
CA SER A 78 -7.28 29.20 6.92
C SER A 78 -7.25 29.69 5.48
N GLN A 79 -7.79 30.88 5.19
CA GLN A 79 -7.82 31.43 3.83
C GLN A 79 -6.42 31.53 3.22
N LYS A 80 -5.41 31.94 4.00
CA LYS A 80 -4.01 31.99 3.54
C LYS A 80 -3.46 30.61 3.14
N GLU A 81 -3.81 29.58 3.90
CA GLU A 81 -3.38 28.20 3.59
C GLU A 81 -4.07 27.66 2.35
N ARG A 82 -5.35 27.97 2.15
CA ARG A 82 -6.08 27.62 0.91
C ARG A 82 -5.42 28.27 -0.30
N ASP A 83 -5.11 29.57 -0.25
CA ASP A 83 -4.45 30.29 -1.34
C ASP A 83 -3.06 29.69 -1.64
N LEU A 84 -2.29 29.33 -0.60
CA LEU A 84 -1.01 28.65 -0.76
C LEU A 84 -1.16 27.29 -1.44
N MET A 85 -2.20 26.52 -1.08
CA MET A 85 -2.47 25.21 -1.70
C MET A 85 -2.87 25.35 -3.16
N VAL A 86 -3.65 26.37 -3.53
CA VAL A 86 -3.99 26.67 -4.93
C VAL A 86 -2.75 27.01 -5.73
N VAL A 87 -1.86 27.88 -5.20
CA VAL A 87 -0.60 28.22 -5.86
C VAL A 87 0.30 26.97 -6.00
N ARG A 88 0.35 26.12 -4.98
CA ARG A 88 1.09 24.86 -5.00
C ARG A 88 0.55 23.90 -6.06
N LYS A 89 -0.78 23.76 -6.16
CA LYS A 89 -1.46 22.94 -7.19
C LYS A 89 -1.11 23.45 -8.59
N ARG A 90 -1.18 24.77 -8.84
CA ARG A 90 -0.85 25.38 -10.13
C ARG A 90 0.61 25.16 -10.53
N ARG A 91 1.55 25.27 -9.61
CA ARG A 91 2.99 25.02 -9.89
C ARG A 91 3.28 23.58 -10.29
N GLN A 92 2.48 22.61 -9.82
CA GLN A 92 2.70 21.19 -10.11
C GLN A 92 2.04 20.72 -11.41
N ILE A 93 0.84 21.21 -11.70
CA ILE A 93 0.03 20.74 -12.83
C ILE A 93 0.39 21.53 -14.10
N GLY A 94 1.07 22.68 -13.96
CA GLY A 94 1.24 23.61 -15.07
C GLY A 94 -0.10 24.24 -15.46
N HIS A 95 -0.11 25.04 -16.52
CA HIS A 95 -1.31 25.71 -17.05
C HIS A 95 -2.21 24.79 -17.90
N THR A 96 -2.27 23.49 -17.62
CA THR A 96 -3.13 22.59 -18.38
C THR A 96 -4.55 22.70 -17.83
N SER A 97 -5.34 23.54 -18.47
CA SER A 97 -6.77 23.75 -18.20
C SER A 97 -7.65 22.50 -18.47
N SER A 98 -7.06 21.43 -18.98
CA SER A 98 -7.76 20.19 -19.35
C SER A 98 -7.73 19.11 -18.26
N SER A 99 -7.22 19.40 -17.07
CA SER A 99 -7.08 18.39 -16.01
C SER A 99 -8.40 18.06 -15.27
N ASP A 100 -9.42 18.87 -15.47
CA ASP A 100 -10.68 18.72 -14.72
C ASP A 100 -11.72 17.85 -15.45
N PHE A 101 -11.47 17.49 -16.71
CA PHE A 101 -12.36 16.62 -17.48
C PHE A 101 -11.62 15.39 -18.01
N LEU A 102 -12.28 14.25 -17.88
CA LEU A 102 -11.78 12.96 -18.37
C LEU A 102 -12.03 12.89 -19.89
N HIS A 103 -10.99 13.10 -20.71
CA HIS A 103 -11.10 12.99 -22.15
C HIS A 103 -10.96 11.52 -22.60
N LYS A 104 -11.91 11.04 -23.41
CA LYS A 104 -11.89 9.67 -23.95
C LYS A 104 -10.57 9.36 -24.68
N GLU A 105 -10.00 10.35 -25.35
CA GLU A 105 -8.72 10.21 -26.06
C GLU A 105 -7.56 9.90 -25.12
N ASP A 106 -7.51 10.47 -23.91
CA ASP A 106 -6.45 10.23 -22.94
C ASP A 106 -6.57 8.83 -22.33
N VAL A 107 -7.79 8.34 -22.17
CA VAL A 107 -8.04 6.95 -21.74
C VAL A 107 -7.54 5.97 -22.81
N ILE A 108 -7.87 6.23 -24.09
CA ILE A 108 -7.43 5.37 -25.20
C ILE A 108 -5.90 5.39 -25.35
N LYS A 109 -5.26 6.57 -25.21
CA LYS A 109 -3.79 6.68 -25.21
C LYS A 109 -3.16 5.90 -24.06
N ALA A 110 -3.75 5.96 -22.85
CA ALA A 110 -3.27 5.22 -21.72
C ALA A 110 -3.40 3.71 -21.91
N LEU A 111 -4.51 3.25 -22.47
CA LEU A 111 -4.73 1.81 -22.77
C LEU A 111 -3.81 1.30 -23.88
N LYS A 112 -3.36 2.14 -24.80
CA LYS A 112 -2.39 1.78 -25.84
C LYS A 112 -0.93 1.82 -25.37
N ASP A 113 -0.65 2.40 -24.23
CA ASP A 113 0.71 2.48 -23.69
C ASP A 113 1.11 1.13 -23.03
N TRP A 114 2.07 0.45 -23.64
CA TRP A 114 2.58 -0.82 -23.15
C TRP A 114 3.14 -0.75 -21.72
N LYS A 115 3.63 0.43 -21.29
CA LYS A 115 4.14 0.65 -19.93
C LYS A 115 3.05 0.47 -18.89
N VAL A 116 1.82 0.88 -19.21
CA VAL A 116 0.67 0.70 -18.31
C VAL A 116 0.39 -0.77 -18.07
N TRP A 117 0.43 -1.57 -19.14
CA TRP A 117 0.22 -3.02 -19.07
C TRP A 117 1.35 -3.72 -18.34
N ALA A 118 2.61 -3.36 -18.61
CA ALA A 118 3.75 -3.90 -17.89
C ALA A 118 3.67 -3.60 -16.39
N PHE A 119 3.26 -2.38 -16.02
CA PHE A 119 3.03 -2.01 -14.63
C PHE A 119 1.87 -2.77 -14.01
N ALA A 120 0.76 -2.92 -14.72
CA ALA A 120 -0.42 -3.67 -14.26
C ALA A 120 -0.09 -5.14 -14.00
N CYS A 121 0.64 -5.80 -14.92
CA CYS A 121 1.08 -7.18 -14.72
C CYS A 121 2.05 -7.33 -13.55
N GLY A 122 3.02 -6.42 -13.43
CA GLY A 122 3.96 -6.41 -12.31
C GLY A 122 3.28 -6.19 -10.97
N GLN A 123 2.36 -5.24 -10.90
CA GLN A 123 1.57 -4.95 -9.68
C GLN A 123 0.66 -6.12 -9.32
N PHE A 124 -0.05 -6.70 -10.31
CA PHE A 124 -0.89 -7.88 -10.09
C PHE A 124 -0.10 -9.05 -9.49
N GLY A 125 1.11 -9.31 -10.02
CA GLY A 125 1.98 -10.35 -9.46
C GLY A 125 2.42 -10.04 -8.03
N ALA A 126 2.83 -8.80 -7.75
CA ALA A 126 3.26 -8.39 -6.43
C ALA A 126 2.11 -8.42 -5.40
N ASP A 127 0.92 -7.97 -5.78
CA ASP A 127 -0.27 -8.01 -4.92
C ASP A 127 -0.70 -9.45 -4.63
N THR A 128 -0.68 -10.33 -5.65
CA THR A 128 -0.98 -11.76 -5.48
C THR A 128 -0.03 -12.41 -4.47
N MET A 129 1.27 -12.10 -4.56
CA MET A 129 2.26 -12.59 -3.60
C MET A 129 2.04 -12.04 -2.20
N LEU A 130 1.70 -10.76 -2.06
CA LEU A 130 1.43 -10.14 -0.77
C LEU A 130 0.20 -10.74 -0.09
N TYR A 131 -0.90 -10.90 -0.81
CA TYR A 131 -2.10 -11.54 -0.28
C TYR A 131 -1.87 -13.01 0.06
N GLY A 132 -1.19 -13.75 -0.81
CA GLY A 132 -0.79 -15.13 -0.55
C GLY A 132 0.05 -15.24 0.71
N TYR A 133 1.09 -14.41 0.84
CA TYR A 133 1.93 -14.37 2.02
C TYR A 133 1.10 -14.06 3.29
N SER A 134 0.30 -13.02 3.27
CA SER A 134 -0.50 -12.61 4.44
C SER A 134 -1.50 -13.69 4.88
N THR A 135 -2.10 -14.39 3.92
CA THR A 135 -3.07 -15.46 4.20
C THR A 135 -2.41 -16.70 4.75
N PHE A 136 -1.26 -17.09 4.19
CA PHE A 136 -0.59 -18.35 4.55
C PHE A 136 0.47 -18.21 5.66
N LEU A 137 0.88 -16.99 6.01
CA LEU A 137 1.90 -16.75 7.04
C LEU A 137 1.60 -17.45 8.37
N PRO A 138 0.37 -17.35 8.94
CA PRO A 138 0.06 -18.09 10.17
C PRO A 138 0.16 -19.61 9.99
N THR A 139 -0.23 -20.13 8.84
CA THR A 139 -0.16 -21.57 8.52
C THR A 139 1.29 -22.03 8.40
N ILE A 140 2.14 -21.24 7.76
CA ILE A 140 3.58 -21.51 7.66
C ILE A 140 4.19 -21.57 9.06
N ILE A 141 3.97 -20.53 9.89
CA ILE A 141 4.49 -20.48 11.26
C ILE A 141 4.00 -21.65 12.10
N LYS A 142 2.71 -21.99 12.00
CA LYS A 142 2.15 -23.15 12.70
C LYS A 142 2.84 -24.47 12.33
N GLY A 143 3.24 -24.61 11.08
CA GLY A 143 3.99 -25.78 10.60
C GLY A 143 5.44 -25.88 11.12
N LEU A 144 6.01 -24.79 11.64
CA LEU A 144 7.39 -24.78 12.14
C LEU A 144 7.55 -25.33 13.56
N GLY A 145 6.46 -25.49 14.30
CA GLY A 145 6.52 -25.98 15.68
C GLY A 145 5.14 -26.30 16.25
N GLN A 146 5.12 -26.70 17.50
CA GLN A 146 3.88 -27.00 18.22
C GLN A 146 3.36 -25.75 18.95
N TRP A 147 2.86 -24.79 18.16
CA TRP A 147 2.36 -23.52 18.66
C TRP A 147 0.83 -23.56 18.84
N SER A 148 0.35 -22.97 19.91
CA SER A 148 -1.07 -22.64 20.06
C SER A 148 -1.50 -21.61 19.00
N THR A 149 -2.80 -21.46 18.76
CA THR A 149 -3.32 -20.48 17.80
C THR A 149 -2.91 -19.05 18.18
N ALA A 150 -2.94 -18.70 19.46
CA ALA A 150 -2.53 -17.39 19.94
C ALA A 150 -1.03 -17.13 19.72
N GLU A 151 -0.18 -18.10 20.03
CA GLU A 151 1.28 -17.99 19.80
C GLU A 151 1.60 -17.88 18.31
N THR A 152 0.93 -18.66 17.48
CA THR A 152 1.09 -18.56 16.02
C THR A 152 0.76 -17.15 15.51
N GLN A 153 -0.33 -16.57 15.95
CA GLN A 153 -0.70 -15.20 15.60
C GLN A 153 0.29 -14.18 16.17
N ALA A 154 0.75 -14.34 17.40
CA ALA A 154 1.77 -13.46 17.98
C ALA A 154 3.08 -13.48 17.20
N LEU A 155 3.50 -14.64 16.67
CA LEU A 155 4.70 -14.80 15.87
C LEU A 155 4.59 -14.17 14.45
N THR A 156 3.39 -13.87 13.96
CA THR A 156 3.23 -13.10 12.72
C THR A 156 3.55 -11.62 12.90
N VAL A 157 3.33 -11.07 14.10
CA VAL A 157 3.46 -9.64 14.40
C VAL A 157 4.85 -9.09 14.05
N PRO A 158 5.98 -9.71 14.47
CA PRO A 158 7.30 -9.20 14.11
C PRO A 158 7.57 -9.22 12.61
N CYS A 159 7.01 -10.17 11.85
CA CYS A 159 7.15 -10.21 10.40
C CYS A 159 6.47 -8.99 9.74
N TYR A 160 5.23 -8.69 10.14
CA TYR A 160 4.52 -7.51 9.67
C TYR A 160 5.20 -6.20 10.10
N ALA A 161 5.65 -6.13 11.35
CA ALA A 161 6.34 -4.96 11.88
C ALA A 161 7.63 -4.66 11.10
N LEU A 162 8.44 -5.69 10.82
CA LEU A 162 9.66 -5.51 10.02
C LEU A 162 9.35 -5.07 8.59
N GLY A 163 8.33 -5.65 7.96
CA GLY A 163 7.88 -5.24 6.63
C GLY A 163 7.48 -3.76 6.60
N ALA A 164 6.69 -3.31 7.57
CA ALA A 164 6.25 -1.92 7.70
C ALA A 164 7.43 -0.95 7.92
N VAL A 165 8.33 -1.26 8.85
CA VAL A 165 9.51 -0.44 9.14
C VAL A 165 10.43 -0.34 7.92
N THR A 166 10.70 -1.47 7.26
CA THR A 166 11.50 -1.52 6.04
C THR A 166 10.88 -0.66 4.95
N TYR A 167 9.58 -0.78 4.75
CA TYR A 167 8.86 0.04 3.78
C TYR A 167 9.01 1.54 4.07
N LEU A 168 8.81 1.99 5.30
CA LEU A 168 8.93 3.40 5.66
C LEU A 168 10.33 3.96 5.40
N ILE A 169 11.36 3.19 5.76
CA ILE A 169 12.77 3.57 5.52
C ILE A 169 13.01 3.71 4.03
N VAL A 170 12.64 2.69 3.25
CA VAL A 170 12.87 2.67 1.81
C VAL A 170 12.04 3.72 1.08
N ALA A 171 10.78 3.94 1.46
CA ALA A 171 9.94 5.00 0.92
C ALA A 171 10.54 6.38 1.16
N SER A 172 11.05 6.64 2.39
CA SER A 172 11.71 7.90 2.73
C SER A 172 12.97 8.13 1.91
N ILE A 173 13.78 7.10 1.71
CA ILE A 173 14.98 7.17 0.86
C ILE A 173 14.57 7.37 -0.61
N SER A 174 13.60 6.63 -1.08
CA SER A 174 13.08 6.71 -2.46
C SER A 174 12.53 8.10 -2.79
N ASP A 175 11.85 8.75 -1.83
CA ASP A 175 11.34 10.11 -2.02
C ASP A 175 12.47 11.16 -2.07
N ARG A 176 13.59 10.92 -1.38
CA ARG A 176 14.77 11.80 -1.45
C ARG A 176 15.56 11.61 -2.74
N VAL A 177 15.81 10.36 -3.13
CA VAL A 177 16.65 10.03 -4.28
C VAL A 177 15.90 10.14 -5.60
N GLN A 178 14.57 10.02 -5.59
CA GLN A 178 13.66 10.07 -6.77
C GLN A 178 13.96 8.98 -7.84
N LYS A 179 14.74 7.95 -7.50
CA LYS A 179 15.06 6.80 -8.37
C LYS A 179 14.35 5.55 -7.84
N ARG A 180 13.05 5.47 -8.06
CA ARG A 180 12.17 4.46 -7.46
C ARG A 180 12.51 3.03 -7.88
N ALA A 181 12.95 2.81 -9.12
CA ALA A 181 13.38 1.50 -9.58
C ALA A 181 14.52 0.91 -8.74
N LEU A 182 15.49 1.75 -8.36
CA LEU A 182 16.60 1.31 -7.51
C LEU A 182 16.16 0.89 -6.09
N ALA A 183 15.02 1.37 -5.66
CA ALA A 183 14.43 0.94 -4.39
C ALA A 183 13.65 -0.38 -4.52
N VAL A 184 12.95 -0.60 -5.64
CA VAL A 184 12.08 -1.78 -5.83
C VAL A 184 12.89 -3.04 -6.15
N VAL A 185 13.83 -2.95 -7.09
CA VAL A 185 14.54 -4.14 -7.63
C VAL A 185 15.30 -4.94 -6.56
N PRO A 186 16.10 -4.36 -5.67
CA PRO A 186 16.80 -5.12 -4.63
C PRO A 186 15.84 -5.85 -3.69
N PHE A 187 14.73 -5.21 -3.32
CA PHE A 187 13.75 -5.79 -2.41
C PHE A 187 12.91 -6.88 -3.06
N ALA A 188 12.65 -6.78 -4.37
CA ALA A 188 12.05 -7.88 -5.12
C ALA A 188 12.97 -9.11 -5.14
N VAL A 189 14.27 -8.92 -5.31
CA VAL A 189 15.26 -10.01 -5.23
C VAL A 189 15.28 -10.63 -3.83
N ILE A 190 15.24 -9.81 -2.76
CA ILE A 190 15.18 -10.30 -1.38
C ILE A 190 13.93 -11.16 -1.18
N SER A 191 12.76 -10.76 -1.70
CA SER A 191 11.55 -11.59 -1.65
C SER A 191 11.72 -12.92 -2.36
N ILE A 192 12.31 -12.93 -3.56
CA ILE A 192 12.54 -14.15 -4.34
C ILE A 192 13.45 -15.12 -3.55
N VAL A 193 14.52 -14.61 -2.96
CA VAL A 193 15.40 -15.40 -2.10
C VAL A 193 14.63 -15.95 -0.89
N GLY A 194 13.82 -15.11 -0.23
CA GLY A 194 12.99 -15.55 0.89
C GLY A 194 12.03 -16.68 0.51
N TYR A 195 11.32 -16.56 -0.60
CA TYR A 195 10.46 -17.64 -1.10
C TYR A 195 11.25 -18.89 -1.50
N GLY A 196 12.43 -18.73 -2.10
CA GLY A 196 13.31 -19.85 -2.39
C GLY A 196 13.71 -20.64 -1.14
N ILE A 197 14.01 -19.96 -0.04
CA ILE A 197 14.31 -20.60 1.24
C ILE A 197 13.07 -21.28 1.83
N LEU A 198 11.86 -20.69 1.68
CA LEU A 198 10.61 -21.30 2.16
C LEU A 198 10.26 -22.62 1.45
N ILE A 199 10.72 -22.79 0.21
CA ILE A 199 10.52 -24.02 -0.58
C ILE A 199 11.59 -25.07 -0.26
N ALA A 200 12.78 -24.65 0.20
CA ALA A 200 13.87 -25.54 0.49
C ALA A 200 13.63 -26.34 1.76
N ASP A 201 14.14 -27.56 1.85
CA ASP A 201 14.07 -28.39 3.06
C ASP A 201 15.19 -27.98 4.03
N VAL A 202 14.88 -27.04 4.90
CA VAL A 202 15.80 -26.45 5.87
C VAL A 202 15.19 -26.43 7.28
N SER A 203 15.99 -26.05 8.27
CA SER A 203 15.53 -26.02 9.66
C SER A 203 14.40 -24.99 9.88
N PRO A 204 13.50 -25.24 10.88
CA PRO A 204 12.37 -24.33 11.18
C PRO A 204 12.80 -22.87 11.45
N GLY A 205 13.95 -22.68 12.10
CA GLY A 205 14.48 -21.33 12.34
C GLY A 205 14.86 -20.58 11.07
N VAL A 206 15.37 -21.29 10.06
CA VAL A 206 15.70 -20.71 8.74
C VAL A 206 14.41 -20.37 7.96
N HIS A 207 13.38 -21.23 8.03
CA HIS A 207 12.07 -20.89 7.48
C HIS A 207 11.47 -19.64 8.12
N PHE A 208 11.55 -19.53 9.44
CA PHE A 208 11.06 -18.33 10.14
C PHE A 208 11.82 -17.08 9.72
N PHE A 209 13.16 -17.16 9.59
CA PHE A 209 13.96 -16.06 9.04
C PHE A 209 13.56 -15.72 7.61
N ALA A 210 13.26 -16.71 6.77
CA ALA A 210 12.78 -16.47 5.41
C ALA A 210 11.47 -15.70 5.37
N CYS A 211 10.56 -15.90 6.33
CA CYS A 211 9.35 -15.10 6.46
C CYS A 211 9.67 -13.61 6.62
N PHE A 212 10.71 -13.25 7.37
CA PHE A 212 11.15 -11.85 7.47
C PHE A 212 11.65 -11.29 6.14
N LEU A 213 12.47 -12.05 5.40
CA LEU A 213 12.96 -11.63 4.08
C LEU A 213 11.81 -11.38 3.09
N VAL A 214 10.85 -12.29 3.08
CA VAL A 214 9.66 -12.14 2.24
C VAL A 214 8.87 -10.90 2.62
N ALA A 215 8.60 -10.65 3.91
CA ALA A 215 7.89 -9.48 4.38
C ALA A 215 8.59 -8.17 3.95
N MET A 216 9.90 -8.06 4.21
CA MET A 216 10.70 -6.88 3.83
C MET A 216 10.59 -6.57 2.33
N GLY A 217 10.72 -7.60 1.50
CA GLY A 217 10.71 -7.42 0.05
C GLY A 217 9.32 -7.11 -0.50
N LEU A 218 8.27 -7.80 -0.04
CA LEU A 218 6.91 -7.62 -0.56
C LEU A 218 6.32 -6.25 -0.26
N TYR A 219 6.44 -5.75 0.97
CA TYR A 219 5.90 -4.43 1.32
C TYR A 219 6.50 -3.32 0.47
N VAL A 220 7.81 -3.40 0.18
CA VAL A 220 8.50 -2.45 -0.70
C VAL A 220 8.07 -2.62 -2.15
N SER A 221 7.99 -3.86 -2.63
CA SER A 221 7.68 -4.17 -4.04
C SER A 221 6.25 -3.83 -4.42
N VAL A 222 5.31 -3.83 -3.47
CA VAL A 222 3.92 -3.44 -3.70
C VAL A 222 3.73 -1.93 -3.54
N GLY A 223 4.25 -1.34 -2.47
CA GLY A 223 3.91 0.04 -2.10
C GLY A 223 4.61 1.12 -2.93
N ILE A 224 5.89 0.94 -3.29
CA ILE A 224 6.62 1.94 -4.06
C ILE A 224 6.11 2.08 -5.50
N PRO A 225 5.79 1.01 -6.26
CA PRO A 225 5.21 1.14 -7.59
C PRO A 225 3.87 1.86 -7.61
N LEU A 226 3.00 1.69 -6.61
CA LEU A 226 1.75 2.43 -6.49
C LEU A 226 1.96 3.95 -6.42
N ALA A 227 3.01 4.38 -5.74
CA ALA A 227 3.41 5.79 -5.71
C ALA A 227 4.16 6.22 -6.99
N TRP A 228 4.78 5.29 -7.69
CA TRP A 228 5.54 5.58 -8.91
C TRP A 228 4.65 5.82 -10.12
N LEU A 229 3.63 5.02 -10.34
CA LEU A 229 2.76 5.10 -11.51
C LEU A 229 2.12 6.49 -11.70
N PRO A 230 1.49 7.11 -10.68
CA PRO A 230 0.94 8.46 -10.81
C PRO A 230 2.00 9.54 -11.07
N SER A 231 3.23 9.33 -10.55
CA SER A 231 4.30 10.30 -10.70
C SER A 231 5.02 10.20 -12.05
N SER A 232 5.05 9.02 -12.70
CA SER A 232 5.71 8.81 -13.98
C SER A 232 4.91 9.33 -15.17
N LYS A 233 3.57 9.27 -15.10
CA LYS A 233 2.68 9.78 -16.17
C LYS A 233 2.62 11.30 -16.28
N SER A 234 3.21 12.01 -15.38
CA SER A 234 3.18 13.47 -15.34
C SER A 234 4.36 14.16 -16.02
N HIS A 235 5.18 13.43 -16.78
CA HIS A 235 5.83 14.10 -17.89
C HIS A 235 4.73 14.39 -18.91
N PRO A 236 4.40 15.65 -19.17
CA PRO A 236 3.70 15.97 -20.40
C PRO A 236 4.57 15.33 -21.48
N VAL A 237 4.00 14.43 -22.27
CA VAL A 237 4.54 14.20 -23.60
C VAL A 237 4.73 15.58 -24.14
N LEU A 238 5.97 15.96 -24.29
CA LEU A 238 6.39 17.24 -24.83
C LEU A 238 5.69 17.35 -26.17
N PHE A 239 4.55 18.02 -26.22
CA PHE A 239 4.11 18.67 -27.43
C PHE A 239 5.11 19.80 -27.59
N LEU A 240 6.25 19.47 -28.17
CA LEU A 240 6.97 20.44 -28.95
C LEU A 240 5.95 20.96 -29.98
N PRO A 241 5.53 22.21 -29.91
CA PRO A 241 4.87 22.79 -31.05
C PRO A 241 5.87 22.60 -32.19
N SER A 242 5.45 21.81 -33.21
CA SER A 242 6.17 21.81 -34.46
C SER A 242 6.33 23.27 -34.82
N HIS A 243 7.57 23.75 -34.82
CA HIS A 243 7.92 25.01 -35.40
C HIS A 243 7.38 25.00 -36.81
N SER A 244 6.24 25.64 -37.04
CA SER A 244 5.97 26.31 -38.30
C SER A 244 6.97 27.44 -38.36
N ARG A 245 8.08 27.20 -39.04
CA ARG A 245 8.83 28.28 -39.66
C ARG A 245 7.84 29.00 -40.55
N PHE A 246 7.63 30.25 -40.29
CA PHE A 246 7.65 31.41 -41.21
C PHE A 246 7.39 32.65 -40.36
#